data_ad5e2d7426523b78a3018c7bcdb4e3f1
#
_entry.id   ad5e2d7426523b78a3018c7bcdb4e3f1
#
_cell.length_a   1.000
_cell.length_b   1.000
_cell.length_c   1.000
_cell.angle_alpha   90.00
_cell.angle_beta   90.00
_cell.angle_gamma   90.00
#
_symmetry.space_group_name_H-M   'P 1'
#
loop_
_entity.id
_entity.type
_entity.pdbx_description
1 polymer ?
#
loop_
_entity_poly.entity_id
_entity_poly.type
_entity_poly.pdbx_seq_one_letter_code
_entity_poly.pdbx_strand_id
1 'polypeptide(L)'
;MTNKQSNEDGTLSDEEIKWLVRRAKGGFSITTTAAANVTEHGRGWDGEMGVWGDHQLPGLTKMATQLNETGTVSLAQIFHGGMRAPQSINGVQPVSASVNTEAGMDGLYTRELTHQEVLGMIQSFTDAAVRCQKAGFHGVELH
;
A
#
# COMPACT_ATOMS: atom_id res chain seq x y z
N MET A 1 -4.11 -0.99 7.61
CA MET A 1 -4.42 0.29 8.35
C MET A 1 -4.62 1.40 7.35
N THR A 2 -5.53 2.32 7.62
CA THR A 2 -5.77 3.49 6.74
C THR A 2 -4.98 4.68 7.26
N ASN A 3 -4.25 5.35 6.38
CA ASN A 3 -3.59 6.62 6.61
C ASN A 3 -3.82 7.49 5.37
N LYS A 4 -4.02 8.78 5.55
CA LYS A 4 -4.29 9.75 4.47
C LYS A 4 -3.22 10.84 4.43
N GLN A 5 -1.98 10.49 4.69
CA GLN A 5 -0.87 11.44 4.81
C GLN A 5 0.13 11.38 3.65
N SER A 6 0.04 10.36 2.78
CA SER A 6 0.88 10.28 1.58
C SER A 6 0.45 11.26 0.50
N ASN A 7 1.33 11.53 -0.45
CA ASN A 7 1.07 12.41 -1.58
C ASN A 7 0.11 11.73 -2.59
N GLU A 8 -0.46 12.51 -3.50
CA GLU A 8 -1.42 12.02 -4.51
C GLU A 8 -0.84 10.95 -5.43
N ASP A 9 0.47 10.99 -5.70
CA ASP A 9 1.20 10.00 -6.49
C ASP A 9 1.60 8.74 -5.70
N GLY A 10 1.16 8.63 -4.43
CA GLY A 10 1.48 7.55 -3.53
C GLY A 10 2.88 7.61 -2.91
N THR A 11 3.65 8.66 -3.16
CA THR A 11 4.93 8.86 -2.47
C THR A 11 4.71 9.25 -1.02
N LEU A 12 5.60 8.80 -0.13
CA LEU A 12 5.52 9.09 1.30
C LEU A 12 5.77 10.57 1.59
N SER A 13 4.91 11.15 2.42
CA SER A 13 5.16 12.48 3.00
C SER A 13 6.12 12.41 4.19
N ASP A 14 6.75 13.53 4.49
CA ASP A 14 7.58 13.66 5.70
C ASP A 14 6.76 13.53 6.99
N GLU A 15 5.52 13.94 6.98
CA GLU A 15 4.59 13.83 8.11
C GLU A 15 4.30 12.37 8.44
N GLU A 16 4.02 11.54 7.44
CA GLU A 16 3.77 10.11 7.63
C GLU A 16 5.01 9.40 8.17
N ILE A 17 6.19 9.69 7.62
CA ILE A 17 7.46 9.15 8.11
C ILE A 17 7.68 9.53 9.58
N LYS A 18 7.57 10.81 9.91
CA LYS A 18 7.73 11.31 11.30
C LYS A 18 6.72 10.67 12.25
N TRP A 19 5.47 10.52 11.81
CA TRP A 19 4.41 9.93 12.60
C TRP A 19 4.74 8.49 12.99
N LEU A 20 5.22 7.68 12.05
CA LEU A 20 5.55 6.27 12.29
C LEU A 20 6.85 6.12 13.11
N VAL A 21 7.89 6.87 12.75
CA VAL A 21 9.17 6.89 13.48
C VAL A 21 8.98 7.31 14.95
N ARG A 22 8.07 8.25 15.25
CA ARG A 22 7.74 8.63 16.62
C ARG A 22 7.22 7.45 17.45
N ARG A 23 6.44 6.55 16.86
CA ARG A 23 5.94 5.34 17.54
C ARG A 23 7.08 4.36 17.79
N ALA A 24 7.91 4.12 16.80
CA ALA A 24 9.09 3.26 16.96
C ALA A 24 10.00 3.77 18.07
N LYS A 25 10.29 5.08 18.11
CA LYS A 25 11.05 5.73 19.22
C LYS A 25 10.36 5.60 20.58
N GLY A 26 9.04 5.43 20.61
CA GLY A 26 8.26 5.17 21.82
C GLY A 26 8.39 3.75 22.37
N GLY A 27 9.17 2.87 21.73
CA GLY A 27 9.50 1.53 22.22
C GLY A 27 8.72 0.39 21.60
N PHE A 28 8.02 0.60 20.48
CA PHE A 28 7.40 -0.51 19.75
C PHE A 28 8.48 -1.39 19.11
N SER A 29 8.48 -2.68 19.46
CA SER A 29 9.44 -3.66 18.94
C SER A 29 9.18 -4.00 17.47
N ILE A 30 7.94 -3.92 17.01
CA ILE A 30 7.52 -4.08 15.62
C ILE A 30 6.70 -2.86 15.21
N THR A 31 7.02 -2.29 14.06
CA THR A 31 6.29 -1.16 13.50
C THR A 31 5.90 -1.47 12.07
N THR A 32 4.60 -1.58 11.80
CA THR A 32 4.04 -1.82 10.48
C THR A 32 3.51 -0.51 9.89
N THR A 33 3.74 -0.27 8.61
CA THR A 33 3.23 0.90 7.89
C THR A 33 1.70 0.90 7.82
N ALA A 34 1.10 1.99 7.35
CA ALA A 34 -0.24 1.94 6.77
C ALA A 34 -0.25 1.02 5.55
N ALA A 35 -1.46 0.67 5.07
CA ALA A 35 -1.61 -0.12 3.86
C ALA A 35 -1.04 0.65 2.66
N ALA A 36 -0.29 -0.06 1.82
CA ALA A 36 0.38 0.45 0.64
C ALA A 36 -0.10 -0.30 -0.60
N ASN A 37 -0.70 0.39 -1.56
CA ASN A 37 -1.24 -0.24 -2.74
C ASN A 37 -0.14 -0.78 -3.67
N VAL A 38 -0.34 -2.00 -4.16
CA VAL A 38 0.62 -2.74 -5.02
C VAL A 38 0.42 -2.50 -6.51
N THR A 39 -0.65 -1.80 -6.88
CA THR A 39 -0.93 -1.37 -8.26
C THR A 39 -1.43 0.06 -8.26
N GLU A 40 -1.21 0.80 -9.35
CA GLU A 40 -1.64 2.20 -9.48
C GLU A 40 -3.15 2.37 -9.25
N HIS A 41 -3.95 1.45 -9.76
CA HIS A 41 -5.41 1.48 -9.68
C HIS A 41 -6.00 0.68 -8.51
N GLY A 42 -5.16 0.19 -7.63
CA GLY A 42 -5.57 -0.56 -6.44
C GLY A 42 -5.77 0.29 -5.19
N ARG A 43 -5.70 1.60 -5.30
CA ARG A 43 -5.84 2.55 -4.20
C ARG A 43 -7.22 2.48 -3.56
N GLY A 44 -7.26 2.37 -2.23
CA GLY A 44 -8.50 2.37 -1.46
C GLY A 44 -8.99 3.77 -1.08
N TRP A 45 -8.10 4.76 -1.02
CA TRP A 45 -8.41 6.14 -0.60
C TRP A 45 -7.35 7.14 -1.08
N ASP A 46 -7.70 8.43 -1.07
CA ASP A 46 -6.74 9.51 -1.32
C ASP A 46 -5.70 9.60 -0.21
N GLY A 47 -4.44 9.87 -0.59
CA GLY A 47 -3.33 9.94 0.34
C GLY A 47 -2.89 8.57 0.87
N GLU A 48 -3.21 7.48 0.17
CA GLU A 48 -2.67 6.16 0.44
C GLU A 48 -1.24 6.03 -0.07
N MET A 49 -0.37 5.42 0.74
CA MET A 49 0.98 5.08 0.36
C MET A 49 0.99 4.05 -0.77
N GLY A 50 1.88 4.21 -1.74
CA GLY A 50 2.08 3.27 -2.84
C GLY A 50 3.41 2.51 -2.74
N VAL A 51 3.39 1.28 -3.27
CA VAL A 51 4.59 0.44 -3.45
C VAL A 51 4.63 -0.20 -4.84
N TRP A 52 3.86 0.37 -5.77
CA TRP A 52 3.66 -0.18 -7.12
C TRP A 52 4.70 0.31 -8.14
N GLY A 53 5.46 1.38 -7.84
CA GLY A 53 6.43 1.98 -8.75
C GLY A 53 7.76 2.32 -8.09
N ASP A 54 8.83 2.33 -8.89
CA ASP A 54 10.17 2.61 -8.38
C ASP A 54 10.37 4.09 -7.99
N HIS A 55 9.51 4.99 -8.48
CA HIS A 55 9.50 6.39 -8.05
C HIS A 55 9.16 6.56 -6.55
N GLN A 56 8.57 5.55 -5.92
CA GLN A 56 8.25 5.52 -4.50
C GLN A 56 9.42 5.06 -3.61
N LEU A 57 10.45 4.41 -4.22
CA LEU A 57 11.61 3.89 -3.48
C LEU A 57 12.33 4.92 -2.59
N PRO A 58 12.56 6.17 -3.00
CA PRO A 58 13.25 7.14 -2.14
C PRO A 58 12.56 7.37 -0.80
N GLY A 59 11.23 7.55 -0.81
CA GLY A 59 10.42 7.71 0.39
C GLY A 59 10.39 6.46 1.25
N LEU A 60 10.21 5.29 0.62
CA LEU A 60 10.23 3.98 1.29
C LEU A 60 11.59 3.73 1.97
N THR A 61 12.70 4.00 1.28
CA THR A 61 14.05 3.84 1.83
C THR A 61 14.27 4.78 3.02
N LYS A 62 13.84 6.03 2.90
CA LYS A 62 13.93 7.02 4.00
C LYS A 62 13.16 6.53 5.23
N MET A 63 11.94 6.02 5.05
CA MET A 63 11.12 5.49 6.15
C MET A 63 11.77 4.26 6.79
N ALA A 64 12.15 3.26 5.99
CA ALA A 64 12.77 2.03 6.48
C ALA A 64 14.06 2.33 7.27
N THR A 65 14.94 3.19 6.73
CA THR A 65 16.18 3.61 7.41
C THR A 65 15.89 4.22 8.78
N GLN A 66 14.99 5.20 8.84
CA GLN A 66 14.69 5.88 10.11
C GLN A 66 13.98 4.98 11.14
N LEU A 67 13.17 4.01 10.68
CA LEU A 67 12.58 3.01 11.56
C LEU A 67 13.67 2.08 12.12
N ASN A 68 14.52 1.55 11.25
CA ASN A 68 15.57 0.61 11.63
C ASN A 68 16.58 1.22 12.62
N GLU A 69 16.89 2.50 12.50
CA GLU A 69 17.73 3.25 13.45
C GLU A 69 17.15 3.27 14.88
N THR A 70 15.87 3.03 15.06
CA THR A 70 15.24 2.94 16.40
C THR A 70 15.34 1.54 17.02
N GLY A 71 15.81 0.54 16.27
CA GLY A 71 15.85 -0.86 16.70
C GLY A 71 14.52 -1.61 16.55
N THR A 72 13.49 -0.99 15.97
CA THR A 72 12.22 -1.67 15.65
C THR A 72 12.36 -2.61 14.47
N VAL A 73 11.62 -3.70 14.44
CA VAL A 73 11.40 -4.50 13.23
C VAL A 73 10.39 -3.75 12.36
N SER A 74 10.83 -3.29 11.19
CA SER A 74 9.99 -2.55 10.25
C SER A 74 9.30 -3.47 9.25
N LEU A 75 7.98 -3.39 9.13
CA LEU A 75 7.18 -4.11 8.15
C LEU A 75 6.42 -3.13 7.26
N ALA A 76 6.33 -3.45 5.97
CA ALA A 76 5.44 -2.75 5.05
C ALA A 76 4.17 -3.57 4.85
N GLN A 77 2.99 -2.98 5.14
CA GLN A 77 1.70 -3.62 4.86
C GLN A 77 1.36 -3.39 3.40
N ILE A 78 1.42 -4.44 2.57
CA ILE A 78 1.10 -4.37 1.15
C ILE A 78 -0.33 -4.82 0.87
N PHE A 79 -1.03 -4.12 -0.02
CA PHE A 79 -2.48 -4.14 -0.12
C PHE A 79 -2.95 -3.89 -1.55
N HIS A 80 -4.15 -4.37 -1.86
CA HIS A 80 -4.92 -3.96 -3.02
C HIS A 80 -6.38 -3.76 -2.62
N GLY A 81 -6.97 -2.61 -2.96
CA GLY A 81 -8.32 -2.26 -2.56
C GLY A 81 -9.43 -3.18 -3.09
N GLY A 82 -9.17 -3.85 -4.23
CA GLY A 82 -10.13 -4.76 -4.81
C GLY A 82 -11.48 -4.07 -5.07
N MET A 83 -12.56 -4.66 -4.57
CA MET A 83 -13.90 -4.08 -4.67
C MET A 83 -14.06 -2.74 -3.92
N ARG A 84 -13.13 -2.43 -3.00
CA ARG A 84 -13.09 -1.18 -2.23
C ARG A 84 -12.16 -0.13 -2.83
N ALA A 85 -11.61 -0.36 -4.03
CA ALA A 85 -10.84 0.63 -4.77
C ALA A 85 -11.80 1.57 -5.52
N PRO A 86 -12.10 2.80 -5.04
CA PRO A 86 -13.17 3.63 -5.61
C PRO A 86 -12.83 4.05 -7.04
N GLN A 87 -13.78 3.92 -7.96
CA GLN A 87 -13.63 4.40 -9.33
C GLN A 87 -13.38 5.90 -9.40
N SER A 88 -13.95 6.67 -8.48
CA SER A 88 -13.75 8.12 -8.39
C SER A 88 -12.30 8.51 -8.11
N ILE A 89 -11.52 7.65 -7.45
CA ILE A 89 -10.10 7.87 -7.13
C ILE A 89 -9.20 7.27 -8.21
N ASN A 90 -9.54 6.06 -8.69
CA ASN A 90 -8.66 5.30 -9.57
C ASN A 90 -8.95 5.50 -11.06
N GLY A 91 -10.08 6.14 -11.41
CA GLY A 91 -10.50 6.36 -12.80
C GLY A 91 -10.95 5.08 -13.55
N VAL A 92 -10.86 3.91 -12.91
CA VAL A 92 -11.19 2.61 -13.50
C VAL A 92 -12.19 1.86 -12.63
N GLN A 93 -12.96 0.98 -13.26
CA GLN A 93 -13.91 0.11 -12.56
C GLN A 93 -13.15 -0.81 -11.58
N PRO A 94 -13.58 -0.90 -10.31
CA PRO A 94 -12.97 -1.79 -9.35
C PRO A 94 -13.08 -3.26 -9.80
N VAL A 95 -12.12 -4.05 -9.38
CA VAL A 95 -12.02 -5.47 -9.74
C VAL A 95 -12.14 -6.37 -8.52
N SER A 96 -12.58 -7.60 -8.75
CA SER A 96 -12.75 -8.60 -7.69
C SER A 96 -12.64 -10.00 -8.30
N ALA A 97 -12.63 -11.05 -7.46
CA ALA A 97 -12.62 -12.44 -7.92
C ALA A 97 -13.91 -12.87 -8.65
N SER A 98 -15.00 -12.13 -8.44
CA SER A 98 -16.29 -12.28 -9.13
C SER A 98 -16.98 -10.94 -9.19
N VAL A 99 -18.04 -10.82 -9.99
CA VAL A 99 -18.87 -9.60 -10.01
C VAL A 99 -19.55 -9.44 -8.65
N ASN A 100 -19.28 -8.32 -7.97
CA ASN A 100 -19.82 -8.00 -6.66
C ASN A 100 -20.29 -6.56 -6.58
N THR A 101 -21.14 -6.29 -5.58
CA THR A 101 -21.50 -4.94 -5.13
C THR A 101 -21.16 -4.80 -3.67
N GLU A 102 -20.79 -3.60 -3.23
CA GLU A 102 -20.62 -3.26 -1.83
C GLU A 102 -21.46 -2.04 -1.47
N ALA A 103 -21.93 -1.97 -0.24
CA ALA A 103 -22.57 -0.76 0.28
C ALA A 103 -21.56 0.40 0.23
N GLY A 104 -21.91 1.49 -0.46
CA GLY A 104 -21.01 2.64 -0.68
C GLY A 104 -20.32 2.67 -2.04
N MET A 105 -20.55 1.70 -2.91
CA MET A 105 -20.09 1.74 -4.30
C MET A 105 -21.06 2.48 -5.25
N ASP A 106 -22.02 3.23 -4.73
CA ASP A 106 -23.01 4.01 -5.50
C ASP A 106 -23.71 3.21 -6.62
N GLY A 107 -24.03 1.94 -6.35
CA GLY A 107 -24.67 1.04 -7.31
C GLY A 107 -23.74 0.51 -8.40
N LEU A 108 -22.44 0.77 -8.32
CA LEU A 108 -21.45 0.22 -9.22
C LEU A 108 -21.16 -1.25 -8.89
N TYR A 109 -20.87 -2.01 -9.93
CA TYR A 109 -20.44 -3.41 -9.83
C TYR A 109 -18.94 -3.51 -10.07
N THR A 110 -18.30 -4.44 -9.37
CA THR A 110 -16.93 -4.83 -9.71
C THR A 110 -16.94 -5.61 -11.03
N ARG A 111 -15.85 -5.52 -11.76
CA ARG A 111 -15.53 -6.45 -12.83
C ARG A 111 -14.81 -7.67 -12.26
N GLU A 112 -15.16 -8.85 -12.75
CA GLU A 112 -14.40 -10.07 -12.45
C GLU A 112 -13.02 -10.01 -13.12
N LEU A 113 -11.98 -10.42 -12.39
CA LEU A 113 -10.63 -10.60 -12.92
C LEU A 113 -10.57 -11.84 -13.81
N THR A 114 -9.95 -11.71 -14.96
CA THR A 114 -9.55 -12.87 -15.78
C THR A 114 -8.44 -13.65 -15.08
N HIS A 115 -8.26 -14.91 -15.45
CA HIS A 115 -7.15 -15.73 -14.91
C HIS A 115 -5.78 -15.05 -15.10
N GLN A 116 -5.56 -14.44 -16.28
CA GLN A 116 -4.29 -13.73 -16.53
C GLN A 116 -4.11 -12.51 -15.63
N GLU A 117 -5.17 -11.78 -15.32
CA GLU A 117 -5.11 -10.64 -14.39
C GLU A 117 -4.88 -11.10 -12.95
N VAL A 118 -5.40 -12.26 -12.55
CA VAL A 118 -5.07 -12.86 -11.24
C VAL A 118 -3.57 -13.16 -11.14
N LEU A 119 -2.97 -13.75 -12.17
CA LEU A 119 -1.52 -13.98 -12.23
C LEU A 119 -0.74 -12.65 -12.19
N GLY A 120 -1.21 -11.64 -12.90
CA GLY A 120 -0.64 -10.28 -12.84
C GLY A 120 -0.72 -9.67 -11.45
N MET A 121 -1.82 -9.88 -10.72
CA MET A 121 -1.98 -9.42 -9.35
C MET A 121 -0.98 -10.10 -8.40
N ILE A 122 -0.78 -11.41 -8.52
CA ILE A 122 0.24 -12.14 -7.76
C ILE A 122 1.63 -11.56 -8.05
N GLN A 123 1.93 -11.25 -9.32
CA GLN A 123 3.20 -10.62 -9.69
C GLN A 123 3.34 -9.22 -9.07
N SER A 124 2.27 -8.41 -9.04
CA SER A 124 2.27 -7.08 -8.44
C SER A 124 2.60 -7.12 -6.94
N PHE A 125 2.03 -8.07 -6.20
CA PHE A 125 2.39 -8.30 -4.79
C PHE A 125 3.85 -8.74 -4.62
N THR A 126 4.33 -9.60 -5.52
CA THR A 126 5.73 -10.04 -5.54
C THR A 126 6.69 -8.87 -5.79
N ASP A 127 6.40 -8.05 -6.80
CA ASP A 127 7.23 -6.88 -7.15
C ASP A 127 7.23 -5.84 -6.02
N ALA A 128 6.07 -5.63 -5.38
CA ALA A 128 5.94 -4.76 -4.22
C ALA A 128 6.80 -5.27 -3.03
N ALA A 129 6.77 -6.57 -2.74
CA ALA A 129 7.60 -7.16 -1.69
C ALA A 129 9.10 -6.99 -1.98
N VAL A 130 9.53 -7.22 -3.23
CA VAL A 130 10.92 -6.99 -3.66
C VAL A 130 11.29 -5.51 -3.52
N ARG A 131 10.36 -4.59 -3.84
CA ARG A 131 10.58 -3.14 -3.69
C ARG A 131 10.73 -2.75 -2.21
N CYS A 132 9.91 -3.31 -1.32
CA CYS A 132 10.06 -3.11 0.13
C CYS A 132 11.39 -3.66 0.65
N GLN A 133 11.81 -4.82 0.18
CA GLN A 133 13.13 -5.37 0.51
C GLN A 133 14.27 -4.45 0.05
N LYS A 134 14.23 -3.95 -1.20
CA LYS A 134 15.20 -2.98 -1.71
C LYS A 134 15.24 -1.70 -0.91
N ALA A 135 14.10 -1.25 -0.41
CA ALA A 135 13.99 -0.08 0.47
C ALA A 135 14.57 -0.29 1.87
N GLY A 136 14.80 -1.54 2.29
CA GLY A 136 15.40 -1.88 3.58
C GLY A 136 14.41 -2.24 4.69
N PHE A 137 13.14 -2.50 4.38
CA PHE A 137 12.20 -3.08 5.35
C PHE A 137 12.62 -4.52 5.71
N HIS A 138 12.39 -4.91 6.97
CA HIS A 138 12.67 -6.27 7.43
C HIS A 138 11.70 -7.32 6.86
N GLY A 139 10.52 -6.90 6.44
CA GLY A 139 9.53 -7.77 5.84
C GLY A 139 8.30 -7.04 5.34
N VAL A 140 7.34 -7.82 4.86
CA VAL A 140 6.03 -7.33 4.41
C VAL A 140 4.91 -8.06 5.15
N GLU A 141 3.80 -7.37 5.33
CA GLU A 141 2.52 -7.93 5.78
C GLU A 141 1.59 -7.97 4.55
N LEU A 142 1.11 -9.14 4.20
CA LEU A 142 0.11 -9.33 3.14
C LEU A 142 -1.28 -9.04 3.71
N HIS A 143 -1.91 -8.00 3.19
CA HIS A 143 -3.21 -7.54 3.67
C HIS A 143 -4.31 -7.69 2.61
#